data_765e6ab4b1aba9111a2a2b8aeed77d71
#
_entry.id   765e6ab4b1aba9111a2a2b8aeed77d71
#
_cell.length_a   1.000
_cell.length_b   1.000
_cell.length_c   1.000
_cell.angle_alpha   90.00
_cell.angle_beta   90.00
_cell.angle_gamma   90.00
#
_symmetry.space_group_name_H-M   'P 1'
#
loop_
_entity.id
_entity.type
_entity.pdbx_description
1 polymer ?
#
loop_
_entity_poly.entity_id
_entity_poly.type
_entity_poly.pdbx_seq_one_letter_code
_entity_poly.pdbx_strand_id
1 'polypeptide(L)'
;GLVLLSPQADLTESGDSFQVNQLVDVILPGSLMRNNQLYAADAELSHPYLSPLFGDLTGFPPSFLQSGTRDLFLSNTVRMHRALRQAGVPADLHVFEAMPHGGFMGNTPEDRDLAGEVSRFARACWEGE
;
A
#
# COMPACT_ATOMS: atom_id res chain seq x y z
N GLY A 1 8.89 12.45 -4.94
CA GLY A 1 8.59 11.27 -4.13
C GLY A 1 7.16 10.78 -4.32
N LEU A 2 6.90 9.55 -3.97
CA LEU A 2 5.60 8.89 -4.00
C LEU A 2 5.23 8.41 -2.59
N VAL A 3 4.04 8.75 -2.10
CA VAL A 3 3.52 8.29 -0.80
C VAL A 3 2.33 7.38 -1.05
N LEU A 4 2.42 6.15 -0.56
CA LEU A 4 1.42 5.10 -0.69
C LEU A 4 0.96 4.67 0.71
N LEU A 5 -0.25 5.04 1.09
CA LEU A 5 -0.86 4.70 2.37
C LEU A 5 -1.89 3.59 2.16
N SER A 6 -1.62 2.41 2.69
CA SER A 6 -2.44 1.21 2.51
C SER A 6 -2.84 0.98 1.03
N PRO A 7 -1.89 0.92 0.07
CA PRO A 7 -2.23 0.90 -1.35
C PRO A 7 -2.85 -0.43 -1.78
N GLN A 8 -3.86 -0.37 -2.64
CA GLN A 8 -4.29 -1.53 -3.42
C GLN A 8 -3.46 -1.60 -4.72
N ALA A 9 -2.39 -2.38 -4.72
CA ALA A 9 -1.46 -2.51 -5.83
C ALA A 9 -1.63 -3.80 -6.65
N ASP A 10 -2.56 -4.66 -6.24
CA ASP A 10 -2.91 -5.95 -6.85
C ASP A 10 -4.41 -6.20 -6.73
N LEU A 11 -5.14 -6.06 -7.82
CA LEU A 11 -6.58 -6.31 -7.87
C LEU A 11 -6.94 -7.79 -7.88
N THR A 12 -5.96 -8.69 -8.04
CA THR A 12 -6.21 -10.14 -8.07
C THR A 12 -6.44 -10.74 -6.68
N GLU A 13 -6.18 -9.95 -5.62
CA GLU A 13 -6.24 -10.39 -4.22
C GLU A 13 -5.37 -11.61 -3.92
N SER A 14 -4.24 -11.77 -4.61
CA SER A 14 -3.36 -12.92 -4.47
C SER A 14 -2.47 -12.89 -3.22
N GLY A 15 -2.53 -11.84 -2.42
CA GLY A 15 -1.73 -11.68 -1.21
C GLY A 15 -2.30 -12.41 0.01
N ASP A 16 -1.42 -12.86 0.90
CA ASP A 16 -1.77 -13.61 2.13
C ASP A 16 -2.74 -12.84 3.05
N SER A 17 -2.55 -11.52 3.19
CA SER A 17 -3.40 -10.69 4.06
C SER A 17 -4.87 -10.69 3.67
N PHE A 18 -5.22 -10.95 2.41
CA PHE A 18 -6.60 -11.13 1.98
C PHE A 18 -7.28 -12.36 2.60
N GLN A 19 -6.50 -13.31 3.09
CA GLN A 19 -7.00 -14.49 3.80
C GLN A 19 -6.97 -14.29 5.32
N VAL A 20 -5.84 -13.82 5.85
CA VAL A 20 -5.63 -13.78 7.30
C VAL A 20 -6.22 -12.53 7.97
N ASN A 21 -6.33 -11.40 7.26
CA ASN A 21 -6.81 -10.13 7.80
C ASN A 21 -8.29 -9.83 7.49
N GLN A 22 -8.98 -10.64 6.70
CA GLN A 22 -10.36 -10.36 6.29
C GLN A 22 -11.36 -10.22 7.44
N LEU A 23 -11.07 -10.79 8.61
CA LEU A 23 -11.94 -10.73 9.79
C LEU A 23 -11.44 -9.76 10.87
N VAL A 24 -10.24 -9.20 10.69
CA VAL A 24 -9.61 -8.31 11.68
C VAL A 24 -9.43 -6.88 11.17
N ASP A 25 -9.49 -6.67 9.85
CA ASP A 25 -9.59 -5.33 9.30
C ASP A 25 -11.01 -4.80 9.52
N VAL A 26 -11.13 -3.76 10.36
CA VAL A 26 -12.43 -3.19 10.74
C VAL A 26 -12.96 -2.16 9.72
N ILE A 27 -12.17 -1.83 8.71
CA ILE A 27 -12.51 -0.84 7.69
C ILE A 27 -12.93 -1.51 6.39
N LEU A 28 -12.18 -2.53 5.95
CA LEU A 28 -12.48 -3.26 4.72
C LEU A 28 -13.23 -4.56 5.04
N PRO A 29 -14.40 -4.79 4.43
CA PRO A 29 -15.30 -5.90 4.80
C PRO A 29 -14.86 -7.28 4.25
N GLY A 30 -13.58 -7.46 3.96
CA GLY A 30 -13.03 -8.65 3.34
C GLY A 30 -12.79 -8.46 1.85
N SER A 31 -13.09 -9.46 1.02
CA SER A 31 -12.80 -9.40 -0.42
C SER A 31 -13.50 -8.23 -1.12
N LEU A 32 -12.74 -7.51 -1.93
CA LEU A 32 -13.20 -6.43 -2.81
C LEU A 32 -13.34 -6.92 -4.27
N MET A 33 -13.28 -8.23 -4.51
CA MET A 33 -13.23 -8.81 -5.86
C MET A 33 -14.36 -8.31 -6.76
N ARG A 34 -15.57 -8.16 -6.23
CA ARG A 34 -16.69 -7.60 -7.01
C ARG A 34 -16.42 -6.16 -7.47
N ASN A 35 -15.85 -5.34 -6.60
CA ASN A 35 -15.50 -3.95 -6.94
C ASN A 35 -14.33 -3.93 -7.93
N ASN A 36 -13.34 -4.80 -7.74
CA ASN A 36 -12.19 -4.92 -8.63
C ASN A 36 -12.62 -5.31 -10.05
N GLN A 37 -13.53 -6.27 -10.18
CA GLN A 37 -14.10 -6.68 -11.47
C GLN A 37 -14.91 -5.56 -12.14
N LEU A 38 -15.71 -4.84 -11.38
CA LEU A 38 -16.46 -3.69 -11.91
C LEU A 38 -15.52 -2.57 -12.39
N TYR A 39 -14.46 -2.31 -11.64
CA TYR A 39 -13.46 -1.30 -12.00
C TYR A 39 -12.66 -1.70 -13.24
N ALA A 40 -12.28 -2.97 -13.33
CA ALA A 40 -11.50 -3.50 -14.45
C ALA A 40 -12.32 -3.63 -15.74
N ALA A 41 -13.66 -3.68 -15.66
CA ALA A 41 -14.55 -4.02 -16.75
C ALA A 41 -14.10 -5.34 -17.42
N ASP A 42 -13.70 -5.29 -18.70
CA ASP A 42 -13.27 -6.47 -19.46
C ASP A 42 -11.73 -6.69 -19.42
N ALA A 43 -10.98 -5.84 -18.68
CA ALA A 43 -9.53 -5.97 -18.60
C ALA A 43 -9.11 -7.03 -17.57
N GLU A 44 -7.97 -7.68 -17.82
CA GLU A 44 -7.36 -8.58 -16.86
C GLU A 44 -6.99 -7.85 -15.57
N LEU A 45 -7.36 -8.40 -14.41
CA LEU A 45 -7.06 -7.80 -13.11
C LEU A 45 -5.55 -7.62 -12.85
N SER A 46 -4.71 -8.44 -13.47
CA SER A 46 -3.24 -8.34 -13.41
C SER A 46 -2.65 -7.32 -14.38
N HIS A 47 -3.49 -6.63 -15.18
CA HIS A 47 -2.98 -5.61 -16.10
C HIS A 47 -2.21 -4.51 -15.33
N PRO A 48 -1.00 -4.10 -15.74
CA PRO A 48 -0.15 -3.19 -14.99
C PRO A 48 -0.77 -1.84 -14.62
N TYR A 49 -1.68 -1.31 -15.42
CA TYR A 49 -2.40 -0.06 -15.12
C TYR A 49 -3.53 -0.24 -14.08
N LEU A 50 -3.94 -1.46 -13.81
CA LEU A 50 -4.91 -1.81 -12.77
C LEU A 50 -4.21 -2.32 -11.51
N SER A 51 -3.16 -3.10 -11.72
CA SER A 51 -2.36 -3.74 -10.68
C SER A 51 -0.88 -3.43 -10.89
N PRO A 52 -0.41 -2.25 -10.47
CA PRO A 52 0.95 -1.80 -10.71
C PRO A 52 2.02 -2.73 -10.14
N LEU A 53 1.68 -3.60 -9.19
CA LEU A 53 2.58 -4.63 -8.69
C LEU A 53 3.14 -5.54 -9.81
N PHE A 54 2.42 -5.72 -10.91
CA PHE A 54 2.82 -6.54 -12.07
C PHE A 54 3.47 -5.73 -13.19
N GLY A 55 3.65 -4.42 -12.98
CA GLY A 55 4.26 -3.52 -13.94
C GLY A 55 5.77 -3.41 -13.84
N ASP A 56 6.36 -2.70 -14.82
CA ASP A 56 7.73 -2.25 -14.72
C ASP A 56 7.79 -1.00 -13.83
N LEU A 57 8.48 -1.12 -12.71
CA LEU A 57 8.65 -0.05 -11.71
C LEU A 57 9.97 0.71 -11.87
N THR A 58 10.75 0.41 -12.92
CA THR A 58 12.01 1.10 -13.21
C THR A 58 11.77 2.60 -13.40
N GLY A 59 12.57 3.42 -12.73
CA GLY A 59 12.46 4.88 -12.83
C GLY A 59 11.34 5.51 -12.01
N PHE A 60 10.64 4.73 -11.18
CA PHE A 60 9.73 5.31 -10.19
C PHE A 60 10.50 6.23 -9.22
N PRO A 61 9.86 7.28 -8.70
CA PRO A 61 10.51 8.15 -7.74
C PRO A 61 10.71 7.45 -6.39
N PRO A 62 11.58 8.00 -5.51
CA PRO A 62 11.66 7.55 -4.12
C PRO A 62 10.28 7.41 -3.51
N SER A 63 10.02 6.30 -2.83
CA SER A 63 8.67 5.91 -2.42
C SER A 63 8.61 5.61 -0.92
N PHE A 64 7.58 6.15 -0.29
CA PHE A 64 7.19 5.86 1.09
C PHE A 64 5.93 4.99 1.07
N LEU A 65 5.97 3.84 1.73
CA LEU A 65 4.84 2.92 1.81
C LEU A 65 4.45 2.69 3.27
N GLN A 66 3.15 2.69 3.55
CA GLN A 66 2.63 2.41 4.88
C GLN A 66 1.48 1.41 4.82
N SER A 67 1.40 0.58 5.85
CA SER A 67 0.29 -0.32 6.13
C SER A 67 0.22 -0.63 7.63
N GLY A 68 -0.73 -1.44 8.04
CA GLY A 68 -0.85 -1.95 9.40
C GLY A 68 -0.91 -3.47 9.45
N THR A 69 -0.60 -4.05 10.62
CA THR A 69 -0.61 -5.52 10.75
C THR A 69 -2.00 -6.14 10.62
N ARG A 70 -3.07 -5.33 10.73
CA ARG A 70 -4.47 -5.74 10.52
C ARG A 70 -5.09 -5.22 9.23
N ASP A 71 -4.29 -4.55 8.38
CA ASP A 71 -4.74 -4.02 7.09
C ASP A 71 -4.92 -5.15 6.08
N LEU A 72 -6.07 -5.19 5.41
CA LEU A 72 -6.34 -6.14 4.33
C LEU A 72 -5.31 -6.01 3.19
N PHE A 73 -4.79 -4.80 2.95
CA PHE A 73 -3.80 -4.53 1.90
C PHE A 73 -2.33 -4.63 2.36
N LEU A 74 -2.06 -5.22 3.54
CA LEU A 74 -0.69 -5.41 4.02
C LEU A 74 0.18 -6.15 2.98
N SER A 75 -0.32 -7.25 2.39
CA SER A 75 0.42 -7.98 1.36
C SER A 75 0.68 -7.15 0.11
N ASN A 76 -0.26 -6.31 -0.31
CA ASN A 76 -0.07 -5.39 -1.43
C ASN A 76 1.10 -4.44 -1.14
N THR A 77 1.11 -3.84 0.06
CA THR A 77 2.13 -2.88 0.49
C THR A 77 3.51 -3.52 0.57
N VAL A 78 3.61 -4.69 1.22
CA VAL A 78 4.88 -5.43 1.36
C VAL A 78 5.43 -5.86 0.00
N ARG A 79 4.58 -6.42 -0.86
CA ARG A 79 4.99 -6.89 -2.20
C ARG A 79 5.38 -5.72 -3.09
N MET A 80 4.64 -4.61 -3.05
CA MET A 80 4.97 -3.40 -3.81
C MET A 80 6.31 -2.80 -3.36
N HIS A 81 6.55 -2.71 -2.05
CA HIS A 81 7.86 -2.30 -1.52
C HIS A 81 8.99 -3.18 -2.05
N ARG A 82 8.82 -4.52 -2.02
CA ARG A 82 9.83 -5.45 -2.55
C ARG A 82 10.07 -5.26 -4.04
N ALA A 83 9.01 -5.07 -4.83
CA ALA A 83 9.10 -4.85 -6.26
C ALA A 83 9.83 -3.54 -6.60
N LEU A 84 9.51 -2.43 -5.90
CA LEU A 84 10.22 -1.16 -6.04
C LEU A 84 11.72 -1.32 -5.74
N ARG A 85 12.07 -1.98 -4.63
CA ARG A 85 13.47 -2.24 -4.27
C ARG A 85 14.21 -3.09 -5.31
N GLN A 86 13.55 -4.09 -5.89
CA GLN A 86 14.10 -4.91 -6.97
C GLN A 86 14.32 -4.12 -8.27
N ALA A 87 13.47 -3.14 -8.54
CA ALA A 87 13.61 -2.21 -9.66
C ALA A 87 14.66 -1.10 -9.40
N GLY A 88 15.39 -1.13 -8.28
CA GLY A 88 16.40 -0.13 -7.93
C GLY A 88 15.83 1.18 -7.39
N VAL A 89 14.54 1.23 -7.08
CA VAL A 89 13.89 2.43 -6.53
C VAL A 89 14.12 2.51 -5.02
N PRO A 90 14.57 3.65 -4.48
CA PRO A 90 14.59 3.89 -3.04
C PRO A 90 13.16 3.80 -2.49
N ALA A 91 12.93 2.90 -1.55
CA ALA A 91 11.61 2.70 -0.98
C ALA A 91 11.71 2.34 0.51
N ASP A 92 10.92 3.03 1.33
CA ASP A 92 10.79 2.82 2.76
C ASP A 92 9.42 2.21 3.07
N LEU A 93 9.40 1.26 4.01
CA LEU A 93 8.19 0.55 4.44
C LEU A 93 7.97 0.77 5.93
N HIS A 94 6.79 1.28 6.28
CA HIS A 94 6.34 1.52 7.64
C HIS A 94 5.10 0.67 7.93
N VAL A 95 5.20 -0.23 8.89
CA VAL A 95 4.08 -1.10 9.29
C VAL A 95 3.78 -0.86 10.76
N PHE A 96 2.55 -0.44 11.06
CA PHE A 96 2.10 -0.13 12.41
C PHE A 96 1.35 -1.32 13.02
N GLU A 97 1.66 -1.60 14.28
CA GLU A 97 1.03 -2.70 15.03
C GLU A 97 -0.47 -2.46 15.22
N ALA A 98 -1.27 -3.48 14.95
CA ALA A 98 -2.73 -3.51 15.07
C ALA A 98 -3.49 -2.47 14.22
N MET A 99 -2.82 -1.68 13.40
CA MET A 99 -3.43 -0.67 12.56
C MET A 99 -4.22 -1.33 11.43
N PRO A 100 -5.51 -0.98 11.24
CA PRO A 100 -6.33 -1.44 10.13
C PRO A 100 -6.05 -0.62 8.87
N HIS A 101 -6.74 -0.91 7.78
CA HIS A 101 -6.71 -0.10 6.57
C HIS A 101 -7.00 1.38 6.86
N GLY A 102 -6.16 2.27 6.35
CA GLY A 102 -6.35 3.71 6.46
C GLY A 102 -6.01 4.35 7.82
N GLY A 103 -5.49 3.58 8.80
CA GLY A 103 -5.04 4.11 10.08
C GLY A 103 -6.09 4.06 11.20
N PHE A 104 -5.82 4.74 12.31
CA PHE A 104 -6.68 4.81 13.50
C PHE A 104 -7.56 6.07 13.54
N MET A 105 -8.05 6.52 12.39
CA MET A 105 -8.96 7.67 12.26
C MET A 105 -8.33 9.04 12.61
N GLY A 106 -7.00 9.14 12.59
CA GLY A 106 -6.26 10.40 12.73
C GLY A 106 -6.07 10.93 14.14
N ASN A 107 -6.45 10.17 15.18
CA ASN A 107 -6.48 10.68 16.56
C ASN A 107 -5.50 10.00 17.52
N THR A 108 -4.81 8.96 17.10
CA THR A 108 -3.87 8.22 17.96
C THR A 108 -2.43 8.77 17.88
N PRO A 109 -1.55 8.40 18.82
CA PRO A 109 -0.12 8.70 18.69
C PRO A 109 0.47 8.14 17.38
N GLU A 110 0.09 6.93 16.99
CA GLU A 110 0.56 6.25 15.79
C GLU A 110 0.17 7.01 14.50
N ASP A 111 -1.05 7.56 14.44
CA ASP A 111 -1.49 8.39 13.31
C ASP A 111 -0.64 9.68 13.21
N ARG A 112 -0.28 10.26 14.35
CA ARG A 112 0.60 11.45 14.39
C ARG A 112 2.03 11.13 13.99
N ASP A 113 2.55 9.98 14.43
CA ASP A 113 3.86 9.48 14.04
C ASP A 113 3.92 9.26 12.54
N LEU A 114 2.91 8.60 11.96
CA LEU A 114 2.77 8.42 10.51
C LEU A 114 2.76 9.76 9.77
N ALA A 115 1.96 10.72 10.21
CA ALA A 115 1.91 12.05 9.60
C ALA A 115 3.27 12.76 9.66
N GLY A 116 3.99 12.62 10.78
CA GLY A 116 5.34 13.14 10.95
C GLY A 116 6.35 12.49 9.99
N GLU A 117 6.29 11.18 9.81
CA GLU A 117 7.17 10.44 8.90
C GLU A 117 6.91 10.77 7.44
N VAL A 118 5.64 10.85 7.03
CA VAL A 118 5.25 11.30 5.68
C VAL A 118 5.76 12.72 5.42
N SER A 119 5.63 13.62 6.43
CA SER A 119 6.11 15.00 6.31
C SER A 119 7.62 15.09 6.16
N ARG A 120 8.39 14.26 6.88
CA ARG A 120 9.85 14.19 6.74
C ARG A 120 10.26 13.68 5.36
N PHE A 121 9.62 12.60 4.90
CA PHE A 121 9.85 12.06 3.57
C PHE A 121 9.54 13.08 2.46
N ALA A 122 8.41 13.77 2.55
CA ALA A 122 8.02 14.77 1.56
C ALA A 122 9.02 15.93 1.50
N ARG A 123 9.52 16.40 2.66
CA ARG A 123 10.55 17.45 2.73
C ARG A 123 11.87 16.99 2.10
N ALA A 124 12.35 15.79 2.43
CA ALA A 124 13.56 15.24 1.85
C ALA A 124 13.49 15.16 0.32
N CYS A 125 12.35 14.69 -0.21
CA CYS A 125 12.14 14.68 -1.66
C CYS A 125 12.08 16.09 -2.28
N TRP A 126 11.60 17.09 -1.55
CA TRP A 126 11.50 18.46 -2.02
C TRP A 126 12.85 19.18 -2.00
N GLU A 127 13.63 18.95 -0.97
CA GLU A 127 14.94 19.58 -0.75
C GLU A 127 16.06 18.90 -1.56
N GLY A 128 15.78 17.73 -2.15
CA GLY A 128 16.70 17.00 -3.04
C GLY A 128 17.76 16.20 -2.27
N GLU A 129 17.49 15.84 -1.02
CA GLU A 129 18.34 14.98 -0.19
C GLU A 129 18.01 13.48 -0.38
#